data_e25afc5e33f60ae6febf21990097b412
#
_entry.id   e25afc5e33f60ae6febf21990097b412
#
_cell.length_a   1.000
_cell.length_b   1.000
_cell.length_c   1.000
_cell.angle_alpha   90.00
_cell.angle_beta   90.00
_cell.angle_gamma   90.00
#
_symmetry.space_group_name_H-M   'P 1'
#
loop_
_entity.id
_entity.type
_entity.pdbx_description
1 polymer ?
#
loop_
_entity_poly.entity_id
_entity_poly.type
_entity_poly.pdbx_seq_one_letter_code
_entity_poly.pdbx_strand_id
1 'polypeptide(L)'
;MNTETLAVTPAGSKPASDNITLIGMPGAGKSTLGVVLAKRLGYRFVDTDLLLQEGTGMLLSDLIERRGIEGFIEEENKLLAGLRCSHHVIATGGSAVYSEQGMENLKKLGRVVFIDIDMTELPKRLHTDLLPRGVVIRP
;
A
#
# COMPACT_ATOMS: atom_id res chain seq x y z
N MET A 1 4.37 10.73 17.80
CA MET A 1 4.06 9.42 17.29
C MET A 1 5.32 8.62 17.21
N ASN A 2 5.23 7.47 17.58
CA ASN A 2 6.39 6.65 17.74
C ASN A 2 6.42 5.60 16.66
N THR A 3 7.33 4.72 16.79
CA THR A 3 7.50 3.67 15.83
C THR A 3 6.30 2.76 15.74
N GLU A 4 5.38 2.90 16.65
CA GLU A 4 4.19 2.08 16.63
C GLU A 4 3.22 2.50 15.56
N THR A 5 3.59 3.48 14.74
CA THR A 5 2.78 3.84 13.61
C THR A 5 2.39 2.61 12.80
N LEU A 6 3.29 1.67 12.66
CA LEU A 6 3.00 0.44 11.96
C LEU A 6 2.37 -0.62 12.87
N ALA A 7 2.24 -0.30 14.15
CA ALA A 7 1.49 -1.12 15.10
C ALA A 7 1.75 -2.61 14.91
N VAL A 8 2.98 -2.99 15.13
CA VAL A 8 3.37 -4.38 14.93
C VAL A 8 2.56 -5.30 15.84
N THR A 9 2.04 -6.36 15.25
CA THR A 9 1.28 -7.35 15.99
C THR A 9 2.20 -8.04 16.99
N PRO A 10 1.78 -8.16 18.25
CA PRO A 10 2.61 -8.83 19.25
C PRO A 10 2.91 -10.27 18.87
N ALA A 11 4.05 -10.75 19.32
CA ALA A 11 4.44 -12.13 19.04
C ALA A 11 3.38 -13.08 19.60
N GLY A 12 3.05 -14.09 18.82
CA GLY A 12 2.06 -15.07 19.24
C GLY A 12 0.63 -14.70 18.92
N SER A 13 0.39 -13.46 18.51
CA SER A 13 -0.93 -13.05 18.11
C SER A 13 -1.17 -13.38 16.64
N LYS A 14 -2.41 -13.56 16.27
CA LYS A 14 -2.74 -13.68 14.86
C LYS A 14 -2.52 -12.33 14.19
N PRO A 15 -2.04 -12.33 12.95
CA PRO A 15 -1.95 -11.08 12.21
C PRO A 15 -3.33 -10.46 12.11
N ALA A 16 -3.39 -9.15 12.22
CA ALA A 16 -4.65 -8.44 12.03
C ALA A 16 -5.10 -8.62 10.60
N SER A 17 -6.40 -8.76 10.40
CA SER A 17 -6.96 -8.95 9.08
C SER A 17 -7.86 -7.79 8.69
N ASP A 18 -7.70 -6.66 9.35
CA ASP A 18 -8.56 -5.51 9.15
C ASP A 18 -7.92 -4.40 8.33
N ASN A 19 -6.73 -4.64 7.79
CA ASN A 19 -6.09 -3.66 6.93
C ASN A 19 -6.74 -3.65 5.55
N ILE A 20 -6.57 -2.55 4.86
CA ILE A 20 -7.03 -2.42 3.47
C ILE A 20 -5.82 -2.04 2.64
N THR A 21 -5.48 -2.87 1.68
CA THR A 21 -4.35 -2.63 0.80
C THR A 21 -4.85 -2.24 -0.59
N LEU A 22 -4.32 -1.14 -1.08
CA LEU A 22 -4.67 -0.63 -2.42
C LEU A 22 -3.54 -0.97 -3.37
N ILE A 23 -3.86 -1.69 -4.43
CA ILE A 23 -2.92 -2.02 -5.50
C ILE A 23 -3.46 -1.47 -6.80
N GLY A 24 -2.60 -1.40 -7.80
CA GLY A 24 -3.02 -0.91 -9.11
C GLY A 24 -1.87 -0.27 -9.83
N MET A 25 -2.14 0.19 -11.05
CA MET A 25 -1.13 0.78 -11.90
C MET A 25 -0.61 2.09 -11.33
N PRO A 26 0.62 2.49 -11.67
CA PRO A 26 1.10 3.82 -11.31
C PRO A 26 0.15 4.86 -11.89
N GLY A 27 -0.12 5.91 -11.12
CA GLY A 27 -1.01 6.95 -11.57
C GLY A 27 -2.47 6.66 -11.37
N ALA A 28 -2.82 5.54 -10.75
CA ALA A 28 -4.22 5.21 -10.49
C ALA A 28 -4.80 5.99 -9.31
N GLY A 29 -3.98 6.76 -8.59
CA GLY A 29 -4.49 7.56 -7.49
C GLY A 29 -4.56 6.84 -6.16
N LYS A 30 -3.78 5.78 -6.00
CA LYS A 30 -3.83 4.96 -4.79
C LYS A 30 -3.54 5.75 -3.52
N SER A 31 -2.51 6.59 -3.55
CA SER A 31 -2.15 7.36 -2.36
C SER A 31 -3.23 8.37 -2.01
N THR A 32 -3.77 9.06 -3.00
CA THR A 32 -4.82 10.03 -2.76
C THR A 32 -6.07 9.35 -2.19
N LEU A 33 -6.49 8.28 -2.84
CA LEU A 33 -7.65 7.53 -2.37
C LEU A 33 -7.40 6.95 -1.00
N GLY A 34 -6.19 6.47 -0.76
CA GLY A 34 -5.85 5.86 0.52
C GLY A 34 -5.97 6.83 1.68
N VAL A 35 -5.53 8.07 1.50
CA VAL A 35 -5.63 9.07 2.54
C VAL A 35 -7.10 9.37 2.84
N VAL A 36 -7.90 9.53 1.80
CA VAL A 36 -9.33 9.79 1.98
C VAL A 36 -9.99 8.65 2.72
N LEU A 37 -9.70 7.44 2.30
CA LEU A 37 -10.29 6.25 2.92
C LEU A 37 -9.88 6.12 4.38
N ALA A 38 -8.61 6.38 4.67
CA ALA A 38 -8.13 6.29 6.04
C ALA A 38 -8.86 7.29 6.94
N LYS A 39 -9.08 8.50 6.43
CA LYS A 39 -9.83 9.50 7.19
C LYS A 39 -11.26 9.06 7.46
N ARG A 40 -11.88 8.44 6.47
CA ARG A 40 -13.26 8.00 6.62
C ARG A 40 -13.39 6.85 7.61
N LEU A 41 -12.42 5.99 7.65
CA LEU A 41 -12.47 4.81 8.51
C LEU A 41 -11.85 5.03 9.88
N GLY A 42 -11.14 6.13 10.05
CA GLY A 42 -10.37 6.32 11.28
C GLY A 42 -9.17 5.41 11.34
N TYR A 43 -8.64 5.02 10.19
CA TYR A 43 -7.47 4.16 10.08
C TYR A 43 -6.22 5.01 9.93
N ARG A 44 -5.08 4.39 10.09
CA ARG A 44 -3.81 5.02 9.75
C ARG A 44 -3.53 4.76 8.27
N PHE A 45 -2.66 5.59 7.71
CA PHE A 45 -2.31 5.47 6.30
C PHE A 45 -0.81 5.24 6.19
N VAL A 46 -0.42 4.34 5.30
CA VAL A 46 0.99 4.11 5.02
C VAL A 46 1.17 3.90 3.52
N ASP A 47 2.24 4.49 3.00
CA ASP A 47 2.63 4.36 1.60
C ASP A 47 3.90 3.52 1.58
N THR A 48 3.84 2.35 0.95
CA THR A 48 4.97 1.43 0.99
C THR A 48 6.17 1.93 0.21
N ASP A 49 5.96 2.80 -0.79
CA ASP A 49 7.09 3.40 -1.49
C ASP A 49 7.89 4.28 -0.54
N LEU A 50 7.21 5.01 0.33
CA LEU A 50 7.91 5.83 1.32
C LEU A 50 8.64 4.96 2.34
N LEU A 51 8.03 3.86 2.73
CA LEU A 51 8.71 2.92 3.62
C LEU A 51 9.97 2.36 2.98
N LEU A 52 9.90 2.08 1.70
CA LEU A 52 11.04 1.55 0.98
C LEU A 52 12.17 2.57 0.93
N GLN A 53 11.84 3.83 0.67
CA GLN A 53 12.83 4.90 0.67
C GLN A 53 13.45 5.07 2.05
N GLU A 54 12.63 5.01 3.06
CA GLU A 54 13.13 5.14 4.42
C GLU A 54 14.06 3.99 4.78
N GLY A 55 13.67 2.77 4.43
CA GLY A 55 14.47 1.59 4.77
C GLY A 55 15.77 1.48 4.01
N THR A 56 15.81 1.94 2.77
CA THR A 56 17.01 1.86 1.95
C THR A 56 17.87 3.11 2.03
N GLY A 57 17.29 4.22 2.51
CA GLY A 57 17.99 5.49 2.52
C GLY A 57 18.17 6.09 1.13
N MET A 58 17.38 5.63 0.16
CA MET A 58 17.51 6.09 -1.22
C MET A 58 16.14 6.44 -1.78
N LEU A 59 16.13 7.37 -2.74
CA LEU A 59 14.93 7.59 -3.54
C LEU A 59 14.71 6.36 -4.41
N LEU A 60 13.45 6.15 -4.79
CA LEU A 60 13.14 4.97 -5.61
C LEU A 60 13.91 4.95 -6.92
N SER A 61 14.03 6.12 -7.56
CA SER A 61 14.79 6.20 -8.82
C SER A 61 16.23 5.81 -8.62
N ASP A 62 16.82 6.21 -7.50
CA ASP A 62 18.23 5.87 -7.22
C ASP A 62 18.36 4.37 -6.93
N LEU A 63 17.40 3.81 -6.26
CA LEU A 63 17.42 2.38 -5.96
C LEU A 63 17.35 1.57 -7.26
N ILE A 64 16.48 1.98 -8.17
CA ILE A 64 16.34 1.31 -9.46
C ILE A 64 17.62 1.47 -10.28
N GLU A 65 18.20 2.65 -10.24
CA GLU A 65 19.43 2.90 -10.99
C GLU A 65 20.58 2.05 -10.48
N ARG A 66 20.70 1.91 -9.17
CA ARG A 66 21.79 1.16 -8.57
C ARG A 66 21.60 -0.34 -8.63
N ARG A 67 20.39 -0.80 -8.44
CA ARG A 67 20.13 -2.24 -8.30
C ARG A 67 19.30 -2.83 -9.42
N GLY A 68 18.83 -1.98 -10.35
CA GLY A 68 18.00 -2.43 -11.43
C GLY A 68 16.57 -2.71 -10.98
N ILE A 69 15.72 -3.00 -11.96
CA ILE A 69 14.31 -3.30 -11.67
C ILE A 69 14.20 -4.54 -10.78
N GLU A 70 15.01 -5.56 -11.07
CA GLU A 70 14.96 -6.78 -10.30
C GLU A 70 15.37 -6.56 -8.85
N GLY A 71 16.40 -5.75 -8.62
CA GLY A 71 16.80 -5.42 -7.27
C GLY A 71 15.76 -4.62 -6.53
N PHE A 72 15.09 -3.72 -7.24
CA PHE A 72 14.01 -2.95 -6.67
C PHE A 72 12.86 -3.88 -6.23
N ILE A 73 12.45 -4.79 -7.10
CA ILE A 73 11.37 -5.70 -6.78
C ILE A 73 11.75 -6.60 -5.61
N GLU A 74 13.00 -6.99 -5.54
CA GLU A 74 13.48 -7.81 -4.44
C GLU A 74 13.36 -7.08 -3.10
N GLU A 75 13.76 -5.80 -3.07
CA GLU A 75 13.63 -5.01 -1.85
C GLU A 75 12.18 -4.77 -1.49
N GLU A 76 11.36 -4.51 -2.49
CA GLU A 76 9.94 -4.32 -2.26
C GLU A 76 9.31 -5.59 -1.71
N ASN A 77 9.67 -6.74 -2.26
CA ASN A 77 9.13 -8.01 -1.80
C ASN A 77 9.49 -8.26 -0.33
N LYS A 78 10.72 -7.96 0.04
CA LYS A 78 11.14 -8.11 1.44
C LYS A 78 10.32 -7.22 2.36
N LEU A 79 10.13 -5.98 1.95
CA LEU A 79 9.38 -5.03 2.75
C LEU A 79 7.94 -5.49 2.93
N LEU A 80 7.28 -5.83 1.83
CA LEU A 80 5.88 -6.21 1.88
C LEU A 80 5.69 -7.53 2.63
N ALA A 81 6.60 -8.47 2.44
CA ALA A 81 6.50 -9.75 3.12
C ALA A 81 6.67 -9.62 4.63
N GLY A 82 7.44 -8.63 5.06
CA GLY A 82 7.68 -8.42 6.48
C GLY A 82 6.74 -7.43 7.16
N LEU A 83 5.83 -6.86 6.40
CA LEU A 83 4.96 -5.81 6.95
C LEU A 83 4.00 -6.40 7.98
N ARG A 84 3.87 -5.71 9.12
CA ARG A 84 2.97 -6.10 10.19
C ARG A 84 2.29 -4.84 10.71
N CYS A 85 0.99 -4.78 10.57
CA CYS A 85 0.24 -3.62 11.06
C CYS A 85 -1.22 -3.98 11.20
N SER A 86 -1.98 -3.09 11.82
CA SER A 86 -3.42 -3.24 11.96
C SER A 86 -4.08 -1.89 11.82
N HIS A 87 -5.29 -1.89 11.31
CA HIS A 87 -6.08 -0.68 11.12
C HIS A 87 -5.36 0.33 10.24
N HIS A 88 -4.78 -0.16 9.15
CA HIS A 88 -4.08 0.68 8.19
C HIS A 88 -4.71 0.58 6.82
N VAL A 89 -4.69 1.70 6.11
CA VAL A 89 -4.86 1.68 4.66
C VAL A 89 -3.45 1.72 4.09
N ILE A 90 -3.12 0.72 3.30
CA ILE A 90 -1.78 0.52 2.77
C ILE A 90 -1.82 0.78 1.27
N ALA A 91 -1.15 1.85 0.83
CA ALA A 91 -1.03 2.13 -0.60
C ALA A 91 0.31 1.58 -1.07
N THR A 92 0.27 0.79 -2.14
CA THR A 92 1.47 0.15 -2.67
C THR A 92 1.92 0.82 -3.96
N GLY A 93 3.14 0.52 -4.37
CA GLY A 93 3.63 0.93 -5.68
C GLY A 93 3.04 0.05 -6.78
N GLY A 94 3.22 0.50 -8.02
CA GLY A 94 2.66 -0.22 -9.16
C GLY A 94 3.23 -1.60 -9.36
N SER A 95 4.42 -1.86 -8.84
CA SER A 95 5.09 -3.15 -9.03
C SER A 95 4.80 -4.15 -7.92
N ALA A 96 3.97 -3.79 -6.94
CA ALA A 96 3.72 -4.68 -5.80
C ALA A 96 3.19 -6.04 -6.24
N VAL A 97 2.43 -6.08 -7.33
CA VAL A 97 1.83 -7.32 -7.81
C VAL A 97 2.87 -8.35 -8.22
N TYR A 98 4.10 -7.93 -8.48
CA TYR A 98 5.17 -8.85 -8.83
C TYR A 98 5.89 -9.43 -7.62
N SER A 99 5.52 -8.99 -6.42
CA SER A 99 6.11 -9.46 -5.17
C SER A 99 5.29 -10.62 -4.64
N GLU A 100 5.72 -11.83 -4.92
CA GLU A 100 4.93 -13.01 -4.60
C GLU A 100 4.69 -13.15 -3.09
N GLN A 101 5.76 -13.15 -2.30
CA GLN A 101 5.62 -13.26 -0.86
C GLN A 101 4.99 -12.01 -0.26
N GLY A 102 5.27 -10.86 -0.86
CA GLY A 102 4.67 -9.62 -0.43
C GLY A 102 3.16 -9.63 -0.58
N MET A 103 2.69 -10.04 -1.76
CA MET A 103 1.25 -10.11 -2.00
C MET A 103 0.58 -11.13 -1.09
N GLU A 104 1.25 -12.24 -0.85
CA GLU A 104 0.72 -13.25 0.04
C GLU A 104 0.51 -12.69 1.43
N ASN A 105 1.50 -11.94 1.93
CA ASN A 105 1.39 -11.33 3.25
C ASN A 105 0.29 -10.27 3.28
N LEU A 106 0.20 -9.45 2.23
CA LEU A 106 -0.83 -8.43 2.19
C LEU A 106 -2.24 -9.04 2.26
N LYS A 107 -2.43 -10.17 1.62
CA LYS A 107 -3.71 -10.87 1.67
C LYS A 107 -4.01 -11.39 3.07
N LYS A 108 -2.97 -11.78 3.80
CA LYS A 108 -3.15 -12.22 5.18
C LYS A 108 -3.47 -11.05 6.11
N LEU A 109 -2.95 -9.87 5.81
CA LEU A 109 -3.13 -8.70 6.64
C LEU A 109 -4.52 -8.08 6.50
N GLY A 110 -5.22 -8.38 5.41
CA GLY A 110 -6.54 -7.83 5.24
C GLY A 110 -7.02 -7.91 3.80
N ARG A 111 -7.92 -7.01 3.47
CA ARG A 111 -8.53 -6.98 2.15
C ARG A 111 -7.62 -6.26 1.17
N VAL A 112 -7.48 -6.82 -0.02
CA VAL A 112 -6.72 -6.20 -1.10
C VAL A 112 -7.72 -5.66 -2.12
N VAL A 113 -7.59 -4.38 -2.43
CA VAL A 113 -8.48 -3.68 -3.34
C VAL A 113 -7.68 -3.22 -4.55
N PHE A 114 -8.14 -3.61 -5.72
CA PHE A 114 -7.50 -3.19 -6.96
C PHE A 114 -8.13 -1.89 -7.43
N ILE A 115 -7.30 -0.87 -7.62
CA ILE A 115 -7.77 0.42 -8.07
C ILE A 115 -7.63 0.47 -9.59
N ASP A 116 -8.77 0.54 -10.25
CA ASP A 116 -8.84 0.58 -11.70
C ASP A 116 -9.63 1.83 -12.08
N ILE A 117 -8.97 2.97 -12.00
CA ILE A 117 -9.63 4.25 -12.18
C ILE A 117 -8.73 5.17 -13.00
N ASP A 118 -9.36 5.95 -13.89
CA ASP A 118 -8.65 6.93 -14.68
C ASP A 118 -8.31 8.14 -13.81
N MET A 119 -7.02 8.47 -13.74
CA MET A 119 -6.57 9.60 -12.93
C MET A 119 -7.27 10.90 -13.30
N THR A 120 -7.60 11.08 -14.57
CA THR A 120 -8.24 12.32 -14.99
C THR A 120 -9.63 12.47 -14.42
N GLU A 121 -10.27 11.40 -14.02
CA GLU A 121 -11.60 11.44 -13.44
C GLU A 121 -11.60 11.48 -11.93
N LEU A 122 -10.46 11.18 -11.33
CA LEU A 122 -10.38 11.04 -9.87
C LEU A 122 -10.83 12.30 -9.12
N PRO A 123 -10.36 13.50 -9.49
CA PRO A 123 -10.77 14.69 -8.74
C PRO A 123 -12.27 14.92 -8.75
N LYS A 124 -12.92 14.65 -9.89
CA LYS A 124 -14.37 14.81 -9.96
C LYS A 124 -15.07 13.86 -9.01
N ARG A 125 -14.62 12.62 -8.98
CA ARG A 125 -15.25 11.61 -8.13
C ARG A 125 -15.05 11.91 -6.66
N LEU A 126 -13.90 12.43 -6.31
CA LEU A 126 -13.65 12.78 -4.91
C LEU A 126 -14.50 13.96 -4.46
N HIS A 127 -14.87 14.84 -5.38
CA HIS A 127 -15.71 15.99 -5.04
C HIS A 127 -17.17 15.59 -4.83
N THR A 128 -17.68 14.72 -5.66
CA THR A 128 -19.10 14.42 -5.65
C THR A 128 -19.42 13.14 -4.90
N ASP A 129 -18.47 12.22 -4.84
CA ASP A 129 -18.71 10.90 -4.26
C ASP A 129 -17.44 10.42 -3.61
N LEU A 130 -17.47 10.39 -2.30
CA LEU A 130 -16.26 10.09 -1.53
C LEU A 130 -15.76 8.68 -1.74
N LEU A 131 -16.62 7.79 -2.23
CA LEU A 131 -16.20 6.44 -2.57
C LEU A 131 -16.24 6.34 -4.07
N PRO A 132 -15.11 6.53 -4.74
CA PRO A 132 -15.07 6.57 -6.19
C PRO A 132 -15.63 5.30 -6.81
N ARG A 133 -16.36 5.47 -7.90
CA ARG A 133 -16.96 4.35 -8.58
C ARG A 133 -15.95 3.50 -9.32
N GLY A 134 -14.77 4.02 -9.53
CA GLY A 134 -13.73 3.27 -10.20
C GLY A 134 -12.99 2.28 -9.32
N VAL A 135 -13.38 2.15 -8.07
CA VAL A 135 -12.74 1.22 -7.17
C VAL A 135 -13.33 -0.16 -7.35
N VAL A 136 -12.48 -1.12 -7.63
CA VAL A 136 -12.89 -2.51 -7.82
C VAL A 136 -12.29 -3.33 -6.69
N ILE A 137 -13.14 -3.99 -5.94
CA ILE A 137 -12.71 -4.82 -4.82
C ILE A 137 -12.55 -6.24 -5.33
N ARG A 138 -11.38 -6.80 -5.11
CA ARG A 138 -11.08 -8.16 -5.52
C ARG A 138 -10.61 -8.97 -4.32
N PRO A 139 -11.13 -10.18 -4.18
CA PRO A 139 -10.73 -11.03 -3.05
C PRO A 139 -9.28 -11.45 -3.10
#